data_b93df5ad12bf21266d340cb8b4253d0b
#
_entry.id   b93df5ad12bf21266d340cb8b4253d0b
#
_cell.length_a   1.000
_cell.length_b   1.000
_cell.length_c   1.000
_cell.angle_alpha   90.00
_cell.angle_beta   90.00
_cell.angle_gamma   90.00
#
_symmetry.space_group_name_H-M   'P 1'
#
loop_
_entity.id
_entity.type
_entity.pdbx_description
1 polymer ?
#
loop_
_entity_poly.entity_id
_entity_poly.type
_entity_poly.pdbx_seq_one_letter_code
_entity_poly.pdbx_strand_id
1 'polypeptide(L)'
;MGASLVYLDRPQTKKDTVSGVVQPNPTQIGYRYACSSMQGWRLNMEDAHICNSNFEEGVGLFAVFDGHGGLECAKFCEKFFEPKLKE
;
A
#
# COMPACT_ATOMS: atom_id res chain seq x y z
N MET A 1 -14.18 3.68 23.38
CA MET A 1 -13.01 3.88 23.90
C MET A 1 -12.66 5.24 23.85
N GLY A 2 -12.89 5.89 24.48
CA GLY A 2 -12.51 7.19 24.42
C GLY A 2 -11.05 7.34 24.42
N ALA A 3 -10.43 6.58 23.66
CA ALA A 3 -9.02 6.70 23.67
C ALA A 3 -8.64 8.08 23.26
N SER A 4 -7.94 8.70 24.07
CA SER A 4 -7.25 9.88 23.67
C SER A 4 -6.30 9.47 22.56
N LEU A 5 -6.42 10.11 21.43
CA LEU A 5 -5.45 9.95 20.38
C LEU A 5 -4.16 10.60 20.84
N VAL A 6 -3.09 9.82 20.87
CA VAL A 6 -1.77 10.30 21.19
C VAL A 6 -1.01 10.47 19.88
N TYR A 7 -0.40 11.62 19.72
CA TYR A 7 0.35 11.92 18.51
C TYR A 7 1.82 12.14 18.84
N LEU A 8 2.64 12.04 17.80
CA LEU A 8 4.06 12.36 17.91
C LEU A 8 4.24 13.86 18.11
N ASP A 9 5.34 14.24 18.74
CA ASP A 9 5.71 15.65 18.88
C ASP A 9 6.02 16.28 17.53
N ARG A 10 6.53 15.47 16.61
CA ARG A 10 6.83 15.89 15.24
C ARG A 10 6.31 14.84 14.29
N PRO A 11 5.80 15.23 13.13
CA PRO A 11 5.32 14.26 12.17
C PRO A 11 6.49 13.49 11.56
N GLN A 12 6.25 12.21 11.28
CA GLN A 12 7.17 11.42 10.48
C GLN A 12 6.84 11.69 9.02
N THR A 13 7.74 12.39 8.35
CA THR A 13 7.48 12.85 6.98
C THR A 13 8.18 12.01 5.92
N LYS A 14 8.86 10.96 6.32
CA LYS A 14 9.44 10.04 5.36
C LYS A 14 8.32 9.39 4.57
N LYS A 15 8.35 9.57 3.28
CA LYS A 15 7.36 9.00 2.36
C LYS A 15 7.93 7.75 1.70
N ASP A 16 7.07 6.76 1.59
CA ASP A 16 7.34 5.60 0.77
C ASP A 16 6.53 5.77 -0.50
N THR A 17 7.20 6.10 -1.60
CA THR A 17 6.54 6.46 -2.84
C THR A 17 7.02 5.59 -3.98
N VAL A 18 6.07 5.05 -4.73
CA VAL A 18 6.34 4.28 -5.93
C VAL A 18 5.44 4.83 -7.03
N SER A 19 5.98 4.99 -8.23
CA SER A 19 5.18 5.43 -9.36
C SER A 19 5.71 4.80 -10.64
N GLY A 20 4.87 4.77 -11.66
CA GLY A 20 5.28 4.23 -12.93
C GLY A 20 4.24 4.45 -14.02
N VAL A 21 4.60 3.97 -15.20
CA VAL A 21 3.73 4.00 -16.37
C VAL A 21 3.71 2.61 -16.96
N VAL A 22 2.51 2.09 -17.22
CA VAL A 22 2.36 0.84 -17.94
C VAL A 22 2.02 1.17 -19.38
N GLN A 23 2.91 0.78 -20.30
CA GLN A 23 2.72 1.04 -21.72
C GLN A 23 1.70 0.05 -22.29
N PRO A 24 0.79 0.50 -23.16
CA PRO A 24 -0.15 -0.39 -23.77
C PRO A 24 0.55 -1.24 -24.84
N ASN A 25 0.16 -2.49 -24.92
CA ASN A 25 0.42 -3.26 -26.14
C ASN A 25 -0.78 -3.05 -27.06
N PRO A 26 -0.79 -3.65 -28.29
CA PRO A 26 -1.87 -3.39 -29.24
C PRO A 26 -3.27 -3.76 -28.74
N THR A 27 -3.37 -4.60 -27.70
CA THR A 27 -4.65 -5.11 -27.23
C THR A 27 -5.02 -4.60 -25.84
N GLN A 28 -4.21 -3.73 -25.25
CA GLN A 28 -4.40 -3.31 -23.87
C GLN A 28 -4.29 -1.80 -23.74
N ILE A 29 -4.96 -1.26 -22.73
CA ILE A 29 -4.88 0.16 -22.41
C ILE A 29 -3.72 0.38 -21.45
N GLY A 30 -2.90 1.39 -21.76
CA GLY A 30 -1.85 1.81 -20.84
C GLY A 30 -2.42 2.68 -19.72
N TYR A 31 -1.66 2.79 -18.64
CA TYR A 31 -2.07 3.61 -17.51
C TYR A 31 -0.85 4.10 -16.72
N ARG A 32 -1.08 5.11 -15.91
CA ARG A 32 -0.11 5.59 -14.94
C ARG A 32 -0.59 5.26 -13.55
N TYR A 33 0.33 5.03 -12.66
CA TYR A 33 0.00 4.74 -11.28
C TYR A 33 1.00 5.38 -10.34
N ALA A 34 0.55 5.62 -9.10
CA ALA A 34 1.43 6.07 -8.03
C ALA A 34 0.86 5.59 -6.70
N CYS A 35 1.76 5.23 -5.81
CA CYS A 35 1.43 4.88 -4.44
C CYS A 35 2.34 5.67 -3.52
N SER A 36 1.79 6.24 -2.48
CA SER A 36 2.58 6.99 -1.51
C SER A 36 2.01 6.77 -0.12
N SER A 37 2.89 6.59 0.85
CA SER A 37 2.46 6.45 2.23
C SER A 37 3.38 7.22 3.15
N MET A 38 2.82 7.68 4.26
CA MET A 38 3.55 8.44 5.26
C MET A 38 2.87 8.27 6.60
N GLN A 39 3.65 8.09 7.65
CA GLN A 39 3.10 7.92 8.99
C GLN A 39 2.49 9.22 9.53
N GLY A 40 3.12 10.36 9.26
CA GLY A 40 2.63 11.65 9.73
C GLY A 40 2.77 11.78 11.23
N TRP A 41 1.70 12.22 11.86
CA TRP A 41 1.65 12.50 13.30
C TRP A 41 1.32 11.27 14.16
N ARG A 42 0.95 10.17 13.55
CA ARG A 42 0.52 8.99 14.30
C ARG A 42 1.70 8.27 14.94
N LEU A 43 1.44 7.62 16.07
CA LEU A 43 2.48 6.84 16.73
C LEU A 43 2.90 5.63 15.91
N ASN A 44 1.95 5.07 15.16
CA ASN A 44 2.19 3.87 14.36
C ASN A 44 1.69 4.06 12.95
N MET A 45 2.33 3.37 12.01
CA MET A 45 1.84 3.20 10.65
C MET A 45 1.25 1.81 10.55
N GLU A 46 -0.08 1.73 10.57
CA GLU A 46 -0.78 0.45 10.59
C GLU A 46 -1.29 0.03 9.22
N ASP A 47 -1.17 0.89 8.23
CA ASP A 47 -1.56 0.58 6.87
C ASP A 47 -0.42 -0.14 6.14
N ALA A 48 -0.78 -1.01 5.24
CA ALA A 48 0.15 -1.65 4.32
C ALA A 48 -0.46 -1.62 2.93
N HIS A 49 0.36 -1.80 1.92
CA HIS A 49 -0.13 -1.72 0.56
C HIS A 49 0.65 -2.60 -0.39
N ILE A 50 0.01 -2.92 -1.51
CA ILE A 50 0.64 -3.58 -2.65
C ILE A 50 0.53 -2.62 -3.84
N CYS A 51 1.63 -2.42 -4.54
CA CYS A 51 1.67 -1.62 -5.75
C CYS A 51 2.50 -2.40 -6.78
N ASN A 52 1.84 -3.28 -7.51
CA ASN A 52 2.51 -4.18 -8.45
C ASN A 52 1.87 -4.07 -9.83
N SER A 53 2.54 -3.34 -10.72
CA SER A 53 2.07 -3.17 -12.10
C SER A 53 2.33 -4.39 -12.97
N ASN A 54 3.03 -5.37 -12.46
CA ASN A 54 3.40 -6.56 -13.19
C ASN A 54 3.03 -7.83 -12.41
N PHE A 55 1.82 -7.83 -11.87
CA PHE A 55 1.29 -8.99 -11.14
C PHE A 55 1.23 -10.22 -12.07
N GLU A 56 0.67 -10.03 -13.25
CA GLU A 56 0.71 -10.98 -14.35
C GLU A 56 0.80 -10.18 -15.63
N GLU A 57 1.04 -10.84 -16.74
CA GLU A 57 1.12 -10.16 -18.02
C GLU A 57 -0.19 -9.41 -18.29
N GLY A 58 -0.09 -8.10 -18.45
CA GLY A 58 -1.25 -7.26 -18.71
C GLY A 58 -2.13 -7.00 -17.49
N VAL A 59 -1.71 -7.41 -16.30
CA VAL A 59 -2.52 -7.27 -15.08
C VAL A 59 -1.70 -6.60 -13.99
N GLY A 60 -2.22 -5.51 -13.44
CA GLY A 60 -1.65 -4.87 -12.25
C GLY A 60 -2.48 -5.20 -11.02
N LEU A 61 -1.85 -5.19 -9.86
CA LEU A 61 -2.50 -5.38 -8.58
C LEU A 61 -2.15 -4.21 -7.66
N PHE A 62 -3.18 -3.52 -7.19
CA PHE A 62 -3.02 -2.39 -6.27
C PHE A 62 -3.98 -2.58 -5.11
N ALA A 63 -3.46 -2.55 -3.88
CA ALA A 63 -4.27 -2.82 -2.71
C ALA A 63 -3.78 -2.01 -1.52
N VAL A 64 -4.71 -1.64 -0.64
CA VAL A 64 -4.41 -0.98 0.62
C VAL A 64 -5.05 -1.82 1.73
N PHE A 65 -4.28 -2.08 2.76
CA PHE A 65 -4.73 -2.82 3.94
C PHE A 65 -4.71 -1.87 5.13
N ASP A 66 -5.89 -1.48 5.58
CA ASP A 66 -6.05 -0.55 6.69
C ASP A 66 -6.12 -1.34 7.99
N GLY A 67 -5.02 -1.35 8.73
CA GLY A 67 -4.91 -2.11 9.96
C GLY A 67 -5.47 -1.38 11.15
N HIS A 68 -6.02 -2.13 12.10
CA HIS A 68 -6.56 -1.62 13.35
C HIS A 68 -5.99 -2.43 14.51
N GLY A 69 -5.53 -1.75 15.54
CA GLY A 69 -5.03 -2.42 16.73
C GLY A 69 -3.66 -3.05 16.56
N GLY A 70 -2.90 -2.60 15.61
CA GLY A 70 -1.56 -3.07 15.37
C GLY A 70 -1.25 -3.23 13.90
N LEU A 71 0.02 -3.40 13.60
CA LEU A 71 0.52 -3.46 12.24
C LEU A 71 0.50 -4.88 11.66
N GLU A 72 0.42 -5.88 12.53
CA GLU A 72 0.68 -7.26 12.13
C GLU A 72 -0.30 -7.77 11.08
N CYS A 73 -1.58 -7.46 11.24
CA CYS A 73 -2.61 -7.94 10.31
C CYS A 73 -2.41 -7.34 8.92
N ALA A 74 -2.18 -6.03 8.85
CA ALA A 74 -1.95 -5.36 7.57
C ALA A 74 -0.69 -5.88 6.88
N LYS A 75 0.38 -6.06 7.63
CA LYS A 75 1.63 -6.59 7.08
C LYS A 75 1.49 -8.04 6.65
N PHE A 76 0.73 -8.84 7.39
CA PHE A 76 0.44 -10.20 6.98
C PHE A 76 -0.28 -10.21 5.63
N CYS A 77 -1.29 -9.37 5.49
CA CYS A 77 -2.02 -9.27 4.22
C CYS A 77 -1.10 -8.81 3.08
N GLU A 78 -0.29 -7.79 3.32
CA GLU A 78 0.65 -7.30 2.31
C GLU A 78 1.57 -8.41 1.83
N LYS A 79 2.07 -9.24 2.74
CA LYS A 79 3.02 -10.29 2.41
C LYS A 79 2.38 -11.47 1.70
N PHE A 80 1.17 -11.84 2.08
CA PHE A 80 0.58 -13.10 1.64
C PHE A 80 -0.57 -12.98 0.65
N PHE A 81 -1.15 -11.79 0.49
CA PHE A 81 -2.31 -11.60 -0.37
C PHE A 81 -1.99 -11.93 -1.82
N GLU A 82 -0.90 -11.40 -2.34
CA GLU A 82 -0.52 -11.57 -3.74
C GLU A 82 -0.23 -13.04 -4.09
N PRO A 83 0.62 -13.75 -3.32
CA PRO A 83 0.84 -15.16 -3.61
C PRO A 83 -0.45 -15.98 -3.53
N LYS A 84 -1.31 -15.66 -2.58
CA LYS A 84 -2.58 -16.38 -2.42
C LYS A 84 -3.50 -16.15 -3.61
N LEU A 85 -3.52 -14.93 -4.12
CA LEU A 85 -4.36 -14.58 -5.26
C LEU A 85 -3.91 -15.30 -6.54
N LYS A 86 -2.63 -15.61 -6.64
CA LYS A 86 -2.09 -16.33 -7.80
C LYS A 86 -2.35 -17.83 -7.79
N GLU A 87 -2.78 -18.39 -6.68
CA GLU A 87 -3.05 -19.83 -6.59
C GLU A 87 -4.18 -20.29 -7.52
#